data_bf2d9e43c811603dab1a7bfd6ae92632
#
_entry.id   bf2d9e43c811603dab1a7bfd6ae92632
#
_cell.length_a   1.000
_cell.length_b   1.000
_cell.length_c   1.000
_cell.angle_alpha   90.00
_cell.angle_beta   90.00
_cell.angle_gamma   90.00
#
_symmetry.space_group_name_H-M   'P 1'
#
loop_
_entity.id
_entity.type
_entity.pdbx_description
1 polymer ?
#
loop_
_entity_poly.entity_id
_entity_poly.type
_entity_poly.pdbx_seq_one_letter_code
_entity_poly.pdbx_strand_id
1 'polypeptide(L)'
;MNQSQFQKATGISAGLAVRWFPHITAAMKEFGITAPLDQAMFIAQMGHESGGFTRLVENLNYAADSLVPTFGKHRITAQQAAALGRTATQPANQRAIANLVYGGEWGKKNLGNQVAGDGWKYRGRGLKQVTGLSNYRSCGLA
;
A
#
# COMPACT_ATOMS: atom_id res chain seq x y z
N MET A 1 4.06 -20.21 17.34
CA MET A 1 2.75 -19.51 17.47
C MET A 1 1.69 -20.31 16.72
N ASN A 2 0.49 -20.46 17.28
CA ASN A 2 -0.67 -21.05 16.62
C ASN A 2 -1.68 -19.96 16.17
N GLN A 3 -2.71 -20.37 15.41
CA GLN A 3 -3.70 -19.43 14.87
C GLN A 3 -4.47 -18.64 15.94
N SER A 4 -4.83 -19.29 17.06
CA SER A 4 -5.53 -18.61 18.16
C SER A 4 -4.64 -17.54 18.83
N GLN A 5 -3.35 -17.85 19.00
CA GLN A 5 -2.37 -16.87 19.50
C GLN A 5 -2.20 -15.71 18.52
N PHE A 6 -2.12 -15.99 17.22
CA PHE A 6 -2.06 -14.94 16.18
C PHE A 6 -3.30 -14.04 16.24
N GLN A 7 -4.50 -14.63 16.31
CA GLN A 7 -5.75 -13.87 16.41
C GLN A 7 -5.77 -12.97 17.65
N LYS A 8 -5.38 -13.49 18.80
CA LYS A 8 -5.33 -12.72 20.05
C LYS A 8 -4.31 -11.61 19.99
N ALA A 9 -3.12 -11.88 19.45
CA ALA A 9 -2.04 -10.88 19.33
C ALA A 9 -2.39 -9.74 18.40
N THR A 10 -3.15 -10.00 17.33
CA THR A 10 -3.52 -8.99 16.33
C THR A 10 -4.86 -8.31 16.60
N GLY A 11 -5.71 -8.89 17.43
CA GLY A 11 -7.07 -8.39 17.69
C GLY A 11 -8.03 -8.48 16.49
N ILE A 12 -7.68 -9.22 15.44
CA ILE A 12 -8.48 -9.34 14.22
C ILE A 12 -9.60 -10.40 14.37
N SER A 13 -10.58 -10.35 13.44
CA SER A 13 -11.65 -11.34 13.40
C SER A 13 -11.13 -12.76 13.12
N ALA A 14 -11.87 -13.78 13.54
CA ALA A 14 -11.52 -15.18 13.28
C ALA A 14 -11.36 -15.46 11.77
N GLY A 15 -12.22 -14.88 10.91
CA GLY A 15 -12.13 -15.02 9.46
C GLY A 15 -10.83 -14.46 8.89
N LEU A 16 -10.39 -13.29 9.37
CA LEU A 16 -9.09 -12.71 8.98
C LEU A 16 -7.93 -13.55 9.50
N ALA A 17 -8.03 -14.09 10.74
CA ALA A 17 -7.00 -14.94 11.28
C ALA A 17 -6.82 -16.24 10.49
N VAL A 18 -7.93 -16.91 10.12
CA VAL A 18 -7.90 -18.08 9.22
C VAL A 18 -7.22 -17.76 7.89
N ARG A 19 -7.58 -16.60 7.29
CA ARG A 19 -7.02 -16.17 6.01
C ARG A 19 -5.52 -15.91 6.08
N TRP A 20 -5.07 -15.16 7.10
CA TRP A 20 -3.71 -14.63 7.12
C TRP A 20 -2.69 -15.49 7.83
N PHE A 21 -3.09 -16.30 8.80
CA PHE A 21 -2.18 -17.11 9.61
C PHE A 21 -1.26 -18.01 8.76
N PRO A 22 -1.75 -18.75 7.73
CA PRO A 22 -0.88 -19.57 6.90
C PRO A 22 0.19 -18.74 6.15
N HIS A 23 -0.19 -17.57 5.61
CA HIS A 23 0.73 -16.72 4.86
C HIS A 23 1.78 -16.06 5.75
N ILE A 24 1.35 -15.58 6.93
CA ILE A 24 2.26 -14.97 7.91
C ILE A 24 3.26 -15.99 8.44
N THR A 25 2.82 -17.20 8.77
CA THR A 25 3.71 -18.26 9.25
C THR A 25 4.65 -18.75 8.17
N ALA A 26 4.20 -18.87 6.92
CA ALA A 26 5.06 -19.21 5.78
C ALA A 26 6.15 -18.16 5.59
N ALA A 27 5.80 -16.87 5.57
CA ALA A 27 6.76 -15.78 5.45
C ALA A 27 7.77 -15.76 6.62
N MET A 28 7.31 -15.90 7.87
CA MET A 28 8.22 -15.96 9.02
C MET A 28 9.19 -17.12 8.92
N LYS A 29 8.74 -18.28 8.45
CA LYS A 29 9.60 -19.46 8.23
C LYS A 29 10.63 -19.22 7.13
N GLU A 30 10.19 -18.69 6.00
CA GLU A 30 11.03 -18.42 4.82
C GLU A 30 12.17 -17.43 5.15
N PHE A 31 11.85 -16.38 5.91
CA PHE A 31 12.80 -15.34 6.27
C PHE A 31 13.47 -15.53 7.64
N GLY A 32 13.33 -16.70 8.25
CA GLY A 32 14.03 -17.05 9.50
C GLY A 32 13.59 -16.23 10.73
N ILE A 33 12.35 -15.69 10.73
CA ILE A 33 11.79 -14.95 11.88
C ILE A 33 11.31 -15.95 12.92
N THR A 34 12.22 -16.41 13.78
CA THR A 34 11.99 -17.52 14.72
C THR A 34 11.84 -17.08 16.17
N ALA A 35 12.54 -16.03 16.59
CA ALA A 35 12.45 -15.54 17.96
C ALA A 35 11.06 -14.96 18.26
N PRO A 36 10.47 -15.23 19.43
CA PRO A 36 9.12 -14.77 19.77
C PRO A 36 8.93 -13.25 19.67
N LEU A 37 9.95 -12.48 20.07
CA LEU A 37 9.92 -11.02 19.99
C LEU A 37 9.89 -10.54 18.54
N ASP A 38 10.72 -11.12 17.67
CA ASP A 38 10.76 -10.77 16.25
C ASP A 38 9.45 -11.10 15.55
N GLN A 39 8.84 -12.25 15.89
CA GLN A 39 7.50 -12.62 15.40
C GLN A 39 6.45 -11.61 15.85
N ALA A 40 6.48 -11.20 17.11
CA ALA A 40 5.54 -10.20 17.64
C ALA A 40 5.70 -8.85 16.94
N MET A 41 6.93 -8.37 16.74
CA MET A 41 7.23 -7.12 16.06
C MET A 41 6.82 -7.18 14.58
N PHE A 42 7.11 -8.28 13.89
CA PHE A 42 6.70 -8.48 12.50
C PHE A 42 5.18 -8.41 12.35
N ILE A 43 4.44 -9.12 13.20
CA ILE A 43 2.97 -9.15 13.18
C ILE A 43 2.39 -7.78 13.50
N ALA A 44 2.93 -7.09 14.52
CA ALA A 44 2.49 -5.76 14.89
C ALA A 44 2.67 -4.76 13.74
N GLN A 45 3.83 -4.79 13.08
CA GLN A 45 4.11 -3.94 11.93
C GLN A 45 3.18 -4.24 10.75
N MET A 46 3.00 -5.52 10.40
CA MET A 46 2.09 -5.91 9.33
C MET A 46 0.65 -5.49 9.62
N GLY A 47 0.19 -5.66 10.85
CA GLY A 47 -1.13 -5.22 11.29
C GLY A 47 -1.32 -3.70 11.22
N HIS A 48 -0.31 -2.94 11.68
CA HIS A 48 -0.34 -1.48 11.64
C HIS A 48 -0.44 -0.94 10.21
N GLU A 49 0.47 -1.34 9.32
CA GLU A 49 0.56 -0.88 7.94
C GLU A 49 -0.70 -1.22 7.11
N SER A 50 -1.30 -2.38 7.38
CA SER A 50 -2.47 -2.86 6.65
C SER A 50 -3.82 -2.49 7.26
N GLY A 51 -3.84 -1.70 8.33
CA GLY A 51 -5.06 -1.38 9.07
C GLY A 51 -5.76 -2.64 9.59
N GLY A 52 -5.03 -3.49 10.30
CA GLY A 52 -5.56 -4.75 10.83
C GLY A 52 -5.75 -5.83 9.77
N PHE A 53 -4.82 -5.97 8.82
CA PHE A 53 -4.86 -6.97 7.74
C PHE A 53 -6.02 -6.81 6.75
N THR A 54 -6.56 -5.59 6.62
CA THR A 54 -7.72 -5.32 5.76
C THR A 54 -7.37 -4.54 4.49
N ARG A 55 -6.35 -3.69 4.53
CA ARG A 55 -5.95 -2.83 3.42
C ARG A 55 -4.81 -3.45 2.63
N LEU A 56 -5.14 -3.98 1.46
CA LEU A 56 -4.18 -4.65 0.57
C LEU A 56 -3.86 -3.88 -0.70
N VAL A 57 -4.62 -2.83 -0.96
CA VAL A 57 -4.43 -1.95 -2.12
C VAL A 57 -4.63 -0.52 -1.65
N GLU A 58 -3.74 0.35 -2.07
CA GLU A 58 -3.82 1.78 -1.81
C GLU A 58 -5.13 2.37 -2.31
N ASN A 59 -5.78 3.16 -1.47
CA ASN A 59 -6.98 3.90 -1.82
C ASN A 59 -6.62 5.32 -2.26
N LEU A 60 -6.74 5.58 -3.55
CA LEU A 60 -6.48 6.88 -4.17
C LEU A 60 -7.76 7.72 -4.36
N ASN A 61 -8.81 7.42 -3.60
CA ASN A 61 -10.07 8.17 -3.60
C ASN A 61 -9.97 9.48 -2.82
N TYR A 62 -9.03 10.33 -3.21
CA TYR A 62 -8.79 11.62 -2.59
C TYR A 62 -9.83 12.67 -3.01
N ALA A 63 -10.23 13.52 -2.06
CA ALA A 63 -10.94 14.76 -2.37
C ALA A 63 -10.03 15.72 -3.16
N ALA A 64 -10.62 16.53 -4.03
CA ALA A 64 -9.87 17.44 -4.90
C ALA A 64 -8.96 18.42 -4.11
N ASP A 65 -9.47 18.95 -2.99
CA ASP A 65 -8.75 19.86 -2.10
C ASP A 65 -7.62 19.20 -1.31
N SER A 66 -7.65 17.88 -1.14
CA SER A 66 -6.66 17.12 -0.39
C SER A 66 -5.45 16.69 -1.23
N LEU A 67 -5.56 16.68 -2.56
CA LEU A 67 -4.53 16.14 -3.46
C LEU A 67 -3.23 16.96 -3.42
N VAL A 68 -3.34 18.29 -3.54
CA VAL A 68 -2.14 19.16 -3.53
C VAL A 68 -1.44 19.17 -2.15
N PRO A 69 -2.15 19.28 -1.02
CA PRO A 69 -1.54 19.14 0.30
C PRO A 69 -0.85 17.79 0.51
N THR A 70 -1.44 16.70 0.03
CA THR A 70 -0.90 15.34 0.22
C THR A 70 0.33 15.07 -0.64
N PHE A 71 0.29 15.41 -1.92
CA PHE A 71 1.33 15.02 -2.88
C PHE A 71 2.31 16.15 -3.26
N GLY A 72 1.95 17.39 -3.01
CA GLY A 72 2.76 18.55 -3.34
C GLY A 72 2.54 19.07 -4.78
N LYS A 73 2.72 20.39 -4.94
CA LYS A 73 2.51 21.10 -6.23
C LYS A 73 3.39 20.59 -7.37
N HIS A 74 4.54 19.99 -7.04
CA HIS A 74 5.48 19.44 -8.02
C HIS A 74 5.02 18.10 -8.60
N ARG A 75 4.00 17.45 -8.02
CA ARG A 75 3.44 16.18 -8.49
C ARG A 75 2.03 16.34 -9.05
N ILE A 76 1.25 17.29 -8.55
CA ILE A 76 -0.11 17.57 -9.01
C ILE A 76 -0.44 19.06 -8.84
N THR A 77 -0.91 19.70 -9.90
CA THR A 77 -1.36 21.11 -9.85
C THR A 77 -2.77 21.23 -9.28
N ALA A 78 -3.15 22.42 -8.82
CA ALA A 78 -4.52 22.67 -8.33
C ALA A 78 -5.57 22.40 -9.41
N GLN A 79 -5.29 22.73 -10.68
CA GLN A 79 -6.19 22.47 -11.81
C GLN A 79 -6.36 20.96 -12.04
N GLN A 80 -5.28 20.18 -12.00
CA GLN A 80 -5.34 18.72 -12.11
C GLN A 80 -6.08 18.09 -10.93
N ALA A 81 -5.83 18.59 -9.71
CA ALA A 81 -6.52 18.13 -8.51
C ALA A 81 -8.04 18.35 -8.61
N ALA A 82 -8.48 19.53 -9.07
CA ALA A 82 -9.90 19.82 -9.30
C ALA A 82 -10.52 18.89 -10.36
N ALA A 83 -9.79 18.61 -11.45
CA ALA A 83 -10.29 17.75 -12.52
C ALA A 83 -10.34 16.25 -12.17
N LEU A 84 -9.46 15.77 -11.28
CA LEU A 84 -9.28 14.34 -11.00
C LEU A 84 -9.79 13.91 -9.63
N GLY A 85 -9.81 14.82 -8.66
CA GLY A 85 -10.22 14.53 -7.31
C GLY A 85 -11.73 14.35 -7.14
N ARG A 86 -12.11 13.71 -6.06
CA ARG A 86 -13.53 13.56 -5.68
C ARG A 86 -14.11 14.91 -5.24
N THR A 87 -15.30 15.20 -5.76
CA THR A 87 -16.13 16.34 -5.33
C THR A 87 -17.54 15.86 -4.99
N ALA A 88 -18.47 16.78 -4.70
CA ALA A 88 -19.88 16.45 -4.49
C ALA A 88 -20.54 15.84 -5.75
N THR A 89 -20.03 16.18 -6.94
CA THR A 89 -20.65 15.82 -8.23
C THR A 89 -19.81 14.88 -9.08
N GLN A 90 -18.56 14.58 -8.67
CA GLN A 90 -17.67 13.71 -9.43
C GLN A 90 -16.91 12.75 -8.51
N PRO A 91 -16.78 11.45 -8.88
CA PRO A 91 -15.89 10.50 -8.19
C PRO A 91 -14.42 10.82 -8.51
N ALA A 92 -13.51 10.41 -7.62
CA ALA A 92 -12.08 10.52 -7.91
C ALA A 92 -11.68 9.60 -9.07
N ASN A 93 -10.91 10.12 -10.02
CA ASN A 93 -10.24 9.31 -11.03
C ASN A 93 -8.95 8.74 -10.47
N GLN A 94 -9.08 7.67 -9.65
CA GLN A 94 -7.95 7.08 -8.91
C GLN A 94 -6.80 6.65 -9.83
N ARG A 95 -7.11 6.13 -11.04
CA ARG A 95 -6.10 5.71 -12.00
C ARG A 95 -5.30 6.88 -12.54
N ALA A 96 -5.97 7.95 -12.92
CA ALA A 96 -5.31 9.17 -13.40
C ALA A 96 -4.50 9.83 -12.28
N ILE A 97 -5.04 9.88 -11.06
CA ILE A 97 -4.31 10.38 -9.88
C ILE A 97 -3.03 9.58 -9.67
N ALA A 98 -3.09 8.25 -9.61
CA ALA A 98 -1.90 7.40 -9.44
C ALA A 98 -0.85 7.65 -10.52
N ASN A 99 -1.26 7.67 -11.80
CA ASN A 99 -0.35 7.88 -12.91
C ASN A 99 0.30 9.27 -12.90
N LEU A 100 -0.39 10.26 -12.36
CA LEU A 100 0.13 11.61 -12.22
C LEU A 100 1.08 11.72 -11.03
N VAL A 101 0.64 11.32 -9.83
CA VAL A 101 1.41 11.53 -8.58
C VAL A 101 2.59 10.57 -8.43
N TYR A 102 2.55 9.41 -9.08
CA TYR A 102 3.63 8.41 -9.11
C TYR A 102 4.32 8.32 -10.47
N GLY A 103 3.99 9.20 -11.41
CA GLY A 103 4.59 9.28 -12.74
C GLY A 103 5.60 10.42 -12.89
N GLY A 104 5.88 10.75 -14.17
CA GLY A 104 6.80 11.82 -14.53
C GLY A 104 8.22 11.67 -13.96
N GLU A 105 8.95 12.75 -13.91
CA GLU A 105 10.33 12.75 -13.39
C GLU A 105 10.40 12.36 -11.92
N TRP A 106 9.41 12.76 -11.11
CA TRP A 106 9.37 12.37 -9.71
C TRP A 106 9.22 10.84 -9.54
N GLY A 107 8.29 10.24 -10.26
CA GLY A 107 8.05 8.79 -10.21
C GLY A 107 9.25 8.00 -10.74
N LYS A 108 9.89 8.48 -11.80
CA LYS A 108 11.11 7.90 -12.35
C LYS A 108 12.25 7.91 -11.34
N LYS A 109 12.51 9.06 -10.73
CA LYS A 109 13.62 9.25 -9.77
C LYS A 109 13.39 8.49 -8.46
N ASN A 110 12.17 8.53 -7.91
CA ASN A 110 11.90 8.05 -6.55
C ASN A 110 11.31 6.63 -6.49
N LEU A 111 10.64 6.20 -7.55
CA LEU A 111 9.91 4.91 -7.61
C LEU A 111 10.41 3.99 -8.73
N GLY A 112 11.28 4.48 -9.61
CA GLY A 112 11.74 3.74 -10.77
C GLY A 112 10.66 3.52 -11.84
N ASN A 113 9.54 4.22 -11.78
CA ASN A 113 8.49 4.16 -12.78
C ASN A 113 8.97 4.80 -14.08
N GLN A 114 8.85 4.09 -15.21
CA GLN A 114 9.52 4.48 -16.46
C GLN A 114 8.56 4.92 -17.53
N VAL A 115 7.38 4.32 -17.60
CA VAL A 115 6.42 4.56 -18.67
C VAL A 115 5.06 5.02 -18.15
N ALA A 116 4.26 5.59 -19.05
CA ALA A 116 2.90 5.98 -18.74
C ALA A 116 2.08 4.76 -18.26
N GLY A 117 1.38 4.92 -17.15
CA GLY A 117 0.61 3.83 -16.53
C GLY A 117 1.31 3.11 -15.37
N ASP A 118 2.63 3.27 -15.24
CA ASP A 118 3.39 2.63 -14.14
C ASP A 118 2.91 3.10 -12.77
N GLY A 119 2.50 4.36 -12.62
CA GLY A 119 1.96 4.88 -11.37
C GLY A 119 0.76 4.08 -10.86
N TRP A 120 -0.17 3.73 -11.75
CA TRP A 120 -1.29 2.87 -11.40
C TRP A 120 -0.89 1.39 -11.29
N LYS A 121 -0.05 0.92 -12.20
CA LYS A 121 0.40 -0.47 -12.23
C LYS A 121 1.13 -0.85 -10.94
N TYR A 122 2.01 0.00 -10.46
CA TYR A 122 2.85 -0.23 -9.28
C TYR A 122 2.45 0.61 -8.07
N ARG A 123 1.15 0.94 -7.96
CA ARG A 123 0.61 1.58 -6.76
C ARG A 123 0.74 0.68 -5.53
N GLY A 124 0.57 1.23 -4.34
CA GLY A 124 0.71 0.51 -3.08
C GLY A 124 -0.12 -0.76 -3.01
N ARG A 125 0.53 -1.90 -2.77
CA ARG A 125 -0.10 -3.21 -2.59
C ARG A 125 0.53 -4.04 -1.49
N GLY A 126 -0.24 -5.04 -1.03
CA GLY A 126 0.14 -5.94 0.04
C GLY A 126 0.09 -5.30 1.43
N LEU A 127 0.42 -6.08 2.46
CA LEU A 127 0.38 -5.61 3.85
C LEU A 127 1.36 -4.46 4.12
N LYS A 128 2.48 -4.40 3.37
CA LYS A 128 3.50 -3.33 3.47
C LYS A 128 3.28 -2.17 2.52
N GLN A 129 2.25 -2.19 1.71
CA GLN A 129 1.97 -1.14 0.72
C GLN A 129 3.18 -0.84 -0.18
N VAL A 130 3.81 -1.90 -0.71
CA VAL A 130 4.94 -1.79 -1.65
C VAL A 130 4.51 -0.96 -2.86
N THR A 131 5.25 0.11 -3.16
CA THR A 131 4.90 1.09 -4.19
C THR A 131 6.10 1.37 -5.10
N GLY A 132 5.87 1.45 -6.40
CA GLY A 132 6.88 1.77 -7.42
C GLY A 132 7.58 0.55 -8.02
N LEU A 133 7.95 0.67 -9.30
CA LEU A 133 8.57 -0.41 -10.08
C LEU A 133 9.84 -0.96 -9.43
N SER A 134 10.71 -0.09 -8.93
CA SER A 134 11.97 -0.52 -8.30
C SER A 134 11.71 -1.40 -7.07
N ASN A 135 10.76 -1.02 -6.22
CA ASN A 135 10.41 -1.80 -5.04
C ASN A 135 9.72 -3.12 -5.40
N TYR A 136 8.84 -3.10 -6.41
CA TYR A 136 8.22 -4.33 -6.92
C TYR A 136 9.27 -5.32 -7.45
N ARG A 137 10.27 -4.84 -8.21
CA ARG A 137 11.39 -5.68 -8.68
C ARG A 137 12.20 -6.24 -7.53
N SER A 138 12.54 -5.42 -6.54
CA SER A 138 13.28 -5.86 -5.35
C SER A 138 12.55 -6.94 -4.55
N CYS A 139 11.21 -6.95 -4.60
CA CYS A 139 10.38 -7.97 -3.96
C CYS A 139 10.06 -9.17 -4.89
N GLY A 140 10.62 -9.23 -6.11
CA GLY A 140 10.33 -10.27 -7.09
C GLY A 140 8.89 -10.25 -7.64
N LEU A 141 8.25 -9.06 -7.67
CA LEU A 141 6.84 -8.90 -8.05
C LEU A 141 6.64 -8.23 -9.42
N ALA A 142 7.71 -7.90 -10.15
CA ALA A 142 7.67 -7.25 -11.46
C ALA A 142 8.74 -7.78 -12.42
#